data_c0bcdb161298d956d76f875b618468bb
#
_entry.id   c0bcdb161298d956d76f875b618468bb
#
_cell.length_a   1.000
_cell.length_b   1.000
_cell.length_c   1.000
_cell.angle_alpha   90.00
_cell.angle_beta   90.00
_cell.angle_gamma   90.00
#
_symmetry.space_group_name_H-M   'P 1'
#
loop_
_entity.id
_entity.type
_entity.pdbx_description
1 polymer ?
#
loop_
_entity_poly.entity_id
_entity_poly.type
_entity_poly.pdbx_seq_one_letter_code
_entity_poly.pdbx_strand_id
1 'polypeptide(L)'
;MTNNPNELTIENSVLVLIDHQPAVAINVRSIDLGLLVNNVAALSQVAKAFGVPTVLTTVGAQGSVLVDPLFKEITEAFPDNTPIDRPSSHAWSHPDVRAAVEATGRKKLVMAGLVTEVCLVQSVLAARKDGFDVFFVSDCSGGVTKEAHDDAKVRMTMAGAKPINWMALTAEWAPYWASAERARVSNIESQRGATTSALVFDWIMAQVKAGVVSSPDVVSTPVSAGSR
;
A
#
# COMPACT_ATOMS: atom_id res chain seq x y z
N MET A 1 12.97 21.96 -8.17
CA MET A 1 12.60 20.63 -7.65
C MET A 1 13.78 19.72 -7.90
N THR A 2 14.44 19.25 -6.88
CA THR A 2 15.55 18.28 -7.00
C THR A 2 14.94 16.97 -7.46
N ASN A 3 15.36 16.47 -8.61
CA ASN A 3 14.89 15.20 -9.16
C ASN A 3 15.55 14.06 -8.37
N ASN A 4 15.05 13.79 -7.14
CA ASN A 4 15.55 12.71 -6.32
C ASN A 4 15.00 11.39 -6.88
N PRO A 5 15.83 10.51 -7.44
CA PRO A 5 15.37 9.25 -8.03
C PRO A 5 14.72 8.31 -7.00
N ASN A 6 14.93 8.55 -5.71
CA ASN A 6 14.34 7.76 -4.63
C ASN A 6 13.00 8.30 -4.11
N GLU A 7 12.59 9.49 -4.55
CA GLU A 7 11.37 10.13 -4.08
C GLU A 7 10.12 9.47 -4.68
N LEU A 8 9.22 8.99 -3.84
CA LEU A 8 7.88 8.55 -4.24
C LEU A 8 6.92 9.74 -4.19
N THR A 9 6.19 9.94 -5.29
CA THR A 9 5.12 10.93 -5.36
C THR A 9 3.82 10.26 -5.83
N ILE A 10 2.72 10.95 -5.61
CA ILE A 10 1.40 10.51 -6.07
C ILE A 10 1.40 10.30 -7.59
N GLU A 11 2.12 11.16 -8.34
CA GLU A 11 2.12 11.18 -9.81
C GLU A 11 3.05 10.12 -10.43
N ASN A 12 4.11 9.70 -9.71
CA ASN A 12 5.08 8.76 -10.26
C ASN A 12 4.86 7.29 -9.83
N SER A 13 3.94 7.05 -8.89
CA SER A 13 3.72 5.75 -8.26
C SER A 13 2.51 5.00 -8.84
N VAL A 14 2.62 3.68 -8.95
CA VAL A 14 1.49 2.76 -9.17
C VAL A 14 1.52 1.68 -8.10
N LEU A 15 0.37 1.41 -7.48
CA LEU A 15 0.22 0.38 -6.47
C LEU A 15 -0.14 -0.97 -7.13
N VAL A 16 0.52 -2.05 -6.69
CA VAL A 16 0.19 -3.42 -7.11
C VAL A 16 -0.07 -4.26 -5.86
N LEU A 17 -1.30 -4.72 -5.67
CA LEU A 17 -1.68 -5.60 -4.58
C LEU A 17 -1.80 -7.04 -5.07
N ILE A 18 -0.98 -7.93 -4.50
CA ILE A 18 -0.78 -9.29 -4.98
C ILE A 18 -1.37 -10.28 -3.97
N ASP A 19 -2.44 -10.98 -4.38
CA ASP A 19 -2.99 -12.17 -3.71
C ASP A 19 -3.38 -12.00 -2.24
N HIS A 20 -3.90 -10.84 -1.88
CA HIS A 20 -4.46 -10.61 -0.55
C HIS A 20 -5.83 -11.30 -0.41
N GLN A 21 -5.81 -12.63 -0.52
CA GLN A 21 -6.97 -13.53 -0.45
C GLN A 21 -6.97 -14.25 0.90
N PRO A 22 -8.12 -14.43 1.58
CA PRO A 22 -8.21 -15.15 2.85
C PRO A 22 -7.56 -16.56 2.81
N ALA A 23 -7.77 -17.31 1.72
CA ALA A 23 -7.18 -18.64 1.56
C ALA A 23 -5.63 -18.64 1.45
N VAL A 24 -5.05 -17.55 0.97
CA VAL A 24 -3.59 -17.36 0.99
C VAL A 24 -3.12 -16.87 2.35
N ALA A 25 -3.86 -15.91 2.93
CA ALA A 25 -3.54 -15.29 4.21
C ALA A 25 -3.57 -16.25 5.40
N ILE A 26 -4.36 -17.32 5.34
CA ILE A 26 -4.44 -18.33 6.42
C ILE A 26 -3.08 -18.97 6.72
N ASN A 27 -2.14 -18.93 5.78
CA ASN A 27 -0.79 -19.47 5.96
C ASN A 27 0.19 -18.45 6.58
N VAL A 28 -0.17 -17.18 6.66
CA VAL A 28 0.72 -16.13 7.18
C VAL A 28 0.94 -16.30 8.68
N ARG A 29 2.23 -16.27 9.08
CA ARG A 29 2.68 -16.32 10.49
C ARG A 29 3.73 -15.27 10.83
N SER A 30 4.19 -14.51 9.87
CA SER A 30 5.23 -13.48 10.07
C SER A 30 4.71 -12.18 10.68
N ILE A 31 3.40 -11.97 10.62
CA ILE A 31 2.69 -10.80 11.15
C ILE A 31 1.32 -11.26 11.67
N ASP A 32 0.79 -10.58 12.66
CA ASP A 32 -0.60 -10.78 13.11
C ASP A 32 -1.56 -10.51 11.94
N LEU A 33 -2.53 -11.41 11.73
CA LEU A 33 -3.44 -11.34 10.59
C LEU A 33 -4.34 -10.09 10.65
N GLY A 34 -4.81 -9.73 11.84
CA GLY A 34 -5.63 -8.52 12.02
C GLY A 34 -4.84 -7.26 11.72
N LEU A 35 -3.57 -7.22 12.13
CA LEU A 35 -2.67 -6.11 11.80
C LEU A 35 -2.39 -6.05 10.30
N LEU A 36 -2.14 -7.19 9.65
CA LEU A 36 -1.96 -7.26 8.20
C LEU A 36 -3.18 -6.70 7.45
N VAL A 37 -4.38 -7.16 7.78
CA VAL A 37 -5.63 -6.69 7.17
C VAL A 37 -5.81 -5.20 7.40
N ASN A 38 -5.55 -4.71 8.62
CA ASN A 38 -5.63 -3.29 8.95
C ASN A 38 -4.67 -2.45 8.11
N ASN A 39 -3.41 -2.88 7.96
CA ASN A 39 -2.40 -2.15 7.20
C ASN A 39 -2.70 -2.14 5.70
N VAL A 40 -3.17 -3.28 5.17
CA VAL A 40 -3.60 -3.37 3.76
C VAL A 40 -4.82 -2.49 3.50
N ALA A 41 -5.77 -2.43 4.44
CA ALA A 41 -6.91 -1.52 4.37
C ALA A 41 -6.45 -0.05 4.37
N ALA A 42 -5.49 0.30 5.25
CA ALA A 42 -4.91 1.64 5.30
C ALA A 42 -4.24 2.02 3.97
N LEU A 43 -3.37 1.15 3.46
CA LEU A 43 -2.69 1.34 2.18
C LEU A 43 -3.68 1.54 1.03
N SER A 44 -4.72 0.70 0.96
CA SER A 44 -5.76 0.78 -0.07
C SER A 44 -6.54 2.09 0.00
N GLN A 45 -6.95 2.50 1.19
CA GLN A 45 -7.69 3.75 1.42
C GLN A 45 -6.83 4.98 1.09
N VAL A 46 -5.54 4.97 1.46
CA VAL A 46 -4.60 6.05 1.13
C VAL A 46 -4.39 6.16 -0.37
N ALA A 47 -4.12 5.04 -1.05
CA ALA A 47 -3.95 5.04 -2.51
C ALA A 47 -5.22 5.53 -3.24
N LYS A 48 -6.42 5.12 -2.76
CA LYS A 48 -7.70 5.62 -3.29
C LYS A 48 -7.87 7.12 -3.06
N ALA A 49 -7.59 7.61 -1.85
CA ALA A 49 -7.74 9.02 -1.51
C ALA A 49 -6.83 9.93 -2.37
N PHE A 50 -5.66 9.44 -2.73
CA PHE A 50 -4.71 10.15 -3.60
C PHE A 50 -4.92 9.91 -5.10
N GLY A 51 -5.81 8.99 -5.48
CA GLY A 51 -6.03 8.62 -6.88
C GLY A 51 -4.83 7.92 -7.52
N VAL A 52 -4.03 7.20 -6.73
CA VAL A 52 -2.91 6.41 -7.23
C VAL A 52 -3.45 5.21 -8.00
N PRO A 53 -3.09 5.03 -9.29
CA PRO A 53 -3.49 3.85 -10.05
C PRO A 53 -3.12 2.57 -9.32
N THR A 54 -4.08 1.65 -9.22
CA THR A 54 -3.93 0.42 -8.46
C THR A 54 -4.29 -0.78 -9.31
N VAL A 55 -3.34 -1.72 -9.42
CA VAL A 55 -3.52 -3.01 -10.09
C VAL A 55 -3.72 -4.07 -9.01
N LEU A 56 -4.82 -4.82 -9.12
CA LEU A 56 -5.19 -5.90 -8.22
C LEU A 56 -4.94 -7.24 -8.88
N THR A 57 -4.36 -8.20 -8.16
CA THR A 57 -4.19 -9.56 -8.69
C THR A 57 -4.69 -10.62 -7.70
N THR A 58 -5.14 -11.74 -8.24
CA THR A 58 -5.48 -12.94 -7.50
C THR A 58 -4.75 -14.15 -8.08
N VAL A 59 -4.60 -15.20 -7.28
CA VAL A 59 -4.08 -16.48 -7.72
C VAL A 59 -5.15 -17.55 -7.61
N GLY A 60 -5.54 -18.14 -8.76
CA GLY A 60 -6.47 -19.25 -8.81
C GLY A 60 -7.87 -18.95 -8.25
N ALA A 61 -8.32 -17.68 -8.29
CA ALA A 61 -9.63 -17.29 -7.82
C ALA A 61 -10.76 -17.84 -8.71
N GLN A 62 -10.44 -18.15 -9.97
CA GLN A 62 -11.37 -18.72 -10.93
C GLN A 62 -11.04 -20.20 -11.18
N GLY A 63 -11.85 -21.09 -10.61
CA GLY A 63 -11.79 -22.51 -10.95
C GLY A 63 -10.72 -23.34 -10.24
N SER A 64 -10.15 -22.88 -9.15
CA SER A 64 -9.25 -23.63 -8.28
C SER A 64 -9.82 -23.82 -6.88
N VAL A 65 -9.15 -24.60 -6.05
CA VAL A 65 -9.47 -24.77 -4.62
C VAL A 65 -9.27 -23.49 -3.80
N LEU A 66 -8.61 -22.47 -4.40
CA LEU A 66 -8.39 -21.15 -3.83
C LEU A 66 -9.43 -20.13 -4.35
N VAL A 67 -10.64 -20.58 -4.71
CA VAL A 67 -11.74 -19.71 -5.15
C VAL A 67 -12.10 -18.76 -4.02
N ASP A 68 -11.44 -17.61 -4.00
CA ASP A 68 -11.55 -16.68 -2.90
C ASP A 68 -11.28 -15.26 -3.39
N PRO A 69 -12.16 -14.31 -3.12
CA PRO A 69 -11.94 -12.91 -3.48
C PRO A 69 -10.79 -12.32 -2.69
N LEU A 70 -10.35 -11.13 -3.09
CA LEU A 70 -9.47 -10.30 -2.28
C LEU A 70 -10.15 -9.93 -0.95
N PHE A 71 -9.36 -9.53 0.05
CA PHE A 71 -9.91 -8.94 1.28
C PHE A 71 -10.96 -7.89 0.94
N LYS A 72 -12.07 -7.89 1.68
CA LYS A 72 -13.17 -6.95 1.43
C LYS A 72 -12.71 -5.49 1.53
N GLU A 73 -11.73 -5.20 2.38
CA GLU A 73 -11.15 -3.87 2.57
C GLU A 73 -10.50 -3.33 1.28
N ILE A 74 -9.97 -4.21 0.43
CA ILE A 74 -9.44 -3.87 -0.88
C ILE A 74 -10.57 -3.64 -1.87
N THR A 75 -11.53 -4.56 -1.93
CA THR A 75 -12.64 -4.47 -2.89
C THR A 75 -13.56 -3.28 -2.59
N GLU A 76 -13.73 -2.92 -1.31
CA GLU A 76 -14.44 -1.71 -0.90
C GLU A 76 -13.70 -0.42 -1.28
N ALA A 77 -12.37 -0.42 -1.21
CA ALA A 77 -11.57 0.72 -1.66
C ALA A 77 -11.58 0.88 -3.19
N PHE A 78 -11.61 -0.22 -3.93
CA PHE A 78 -11.51 -0.26 -5.39
C PHE A 78 -12.66 -1.05 -6.03
N PRO A 79 -13.92 -0.61 -5.86
CA PRO A 79 -15.09 -1.37 -6.32
C PRO A 79 -15.15 -1.53 -7.85
N ASP A 80 -14.50 -0.63 -8.59
CA ASP A 80 -14.49 -0.63 -10.06
C ASP A 80 -13.28 -1.36 -10.65
N ASN A 81 -12.32 -1.80 -9.81
CA ASN A 81 -11.13 -2.49 -10.29
C ASN A 81 -11.37 -4.00 -10.32
N THR A 82 -11.35 -4.58 -11.51
CA THR A 82 -11.41 -6.05 -11.67
C THR A 82 -10.03 -6.64 -11.40
N PRO A 83 -9.87 -7.57 -10.43
CA PRO A 83 -8.61 -8.26 -10.21
C PRO A 83 -8.22 -9.12 -11.42
N ILE A 84 -6.93 -9.11 -11.75
CA ILE A 84 -6.35 -9.98 -12.77
C ILE A 84 -6.03 -11.32 -12.12
N ASP A 85 -6.82 -12.35 -12.44
CA ASP A 85 -6.58 -13.70 -11.93
C ASP A 85 -5.56 -14.45 -12.75
N ARG A 86 -4.77 -15.29 -12.12
CA ARG A 86 -3.73 -16.07 -12.77
C ARG A 86 -3.51 -17.45 -12.15
N PRO A 87 -3.03 -18.44 -12.93
CA PRO A 87 -2.75 -19.79 -12.42
C PRO A 87 -1.36 -19.94 -11.79
N SER A 88 -0.52 -18.90 -11.81
CA SER A 88 0.88 -18.95 -11.38
C SER A 88 1.13 -18.07 -10.15
N SER A 89 2.10 -18.43 -9.31
CA SER A 89 2.55 -17.61 -8.18
C SER A 89 3.25 -16.30 -8.60
N HIS A 90 3.64 -16.14 -9.85
CA HIS A 90 4.43 -15.03 -10.35
C HIS A 90 3.55 -13.98 -11.03
N ALA A 91 3.04 -13.00 -10.29
CA ALA A 91 2.11 -11.99 -10.81
C ALA A 91 2.73 -11.18 -11.97
N TRP A 92 3.99 -10.76 -11.86
CA TRP A 92 4.66 -9.98 -12.89
C TRP A 92 4.88 -10.73 -14.21
N SER A 93 4.89 -12.08 -14.21
CA SER A 93 4.98 -12.87 -15.44
C SER A 93 3.71 -12.83 -16.29
N HIS A 94 2.57 -12.48 -15.68
CA HIS A 94 1.30 -12.39 -16.39
C HIS A 94 1.29 -11.13 -17.30
N PRO A 95 1.02 -11.29 -18.61
CA PRO A 95 1.10 -10.18 -19.56
C PRO A 95 0.12 -9.03 -19.22
N ASP A 96 -1.09 -9.35 -18.73
CA ASP A 96 -2.09 -8.35 -18.42
C ASP A 96 -1.72 -7.52 -17.18
N VAL A 97 -0.99 -8.11 -16.22
CA VAL A 97 -0.48 -7.36 -15.06
C VAL A 97 0.54 -6.31 -15.50
N ARG A 98 1.49 -6.72 -16.37
CA ARG A 98 2.47 -5.79 -16.94
C ARG A 98 1.79 -4.72 -17.77
N ALA A 99 0.89 -5.12 -18.67
CA ALA A 99 0.17 -4.17 -19.51
C ALA A 99 -0.64 -3.16 -18.71
N ALA A 100 -1.31 -3.59 -17.63
CA ALA A 100 -2.05 -2.68 -16.74
C ALA A 100 -1.13 -1.68 -16.06
N VAL A 101 0.06 -2.10 -15.61
CA VAL A 101 1.05 -1.20 -15.02
C VAL A 101 1.62 -0.25 -16.08
N GLU A 102 2.05 -0.76 -17.24
CA GLU A 102 2.63 0.03 -18.33
C GLU A 102 1.66 1.08 -18.87
N ALA A 103 0.37 0.76 -18.93
CA ALA A 103 -0.68 1.68 -19.35
C ALA A 103 -0.78 2.94 -18.47
N THR A 104 -0.30 2.88 -17.22
CA THR A 104 -0.24 4.05 -16.33
C THR A 104 0.86 5.05 -16.72
N GLY A 105 1.84 4.64 -17.51
CA GLY A 105 3.03 5.41 -17.85
C GLY A 105 4.01 5.62 -16.68
N ARG A 106 3.71 5.09 -15.50
CA ARG A 106 4.50 5.30 -14.27
C ARG A 106 5.61 4.28 -14.15
N LYS A 107 6.71 4.68 -13.51
CA LYS A 107 7.93 3.85 -13.42
C LYS A 107 8.26 3.38 -12.01
N LYS A 108 7.57 3.90 -11.01
CA LYS A 108 7.76 3.49 -9.61
C LYS A 108 6.62 2.57 -9.18
N LEU A 109 6.97 1.33 -8.87
CA LEU A 109 6.03 0.32 -8.40
C LEU A 109 6.05 0.27 -6.88
N VAL A 110 4.90 0.45 -6.27
CA VAL A 110 4.66 0.17 -4.86
C VAL A 110 3.96 -1.19 -4.80
N MET A 111 4.61 -2.21 -4.27
CA MET A 111 4.11 -3.58 -4.31
C MET A 111 3.91 -4.14 -2.90
N ALA A 112 2.78 -4.77 -2.65
CA ALA A 112 2.52 -5.56 -1.46
C ALA A 112 1.89 -6.90 -1.85
N GLY A 113 2.12 -7.97 -1.06
CA GLY A 113 1.56 -9.25 -1.48
C GLY A 113 1.77 -10.41 -0.53
N LEU A 114 1.00 -11.45 -0.76
CA LEU A 114 0.98 -12.71 -0.05
C LEU A 114 1.28 -13.89 -0.99
N VAL A 115 2.15 -14.83 -0.59
CA VAL A 115 3.04 -14.68 0.56
C VAL A 115 4.35 -14.05 0.09
N THR A 116 5.03 -13.36 1.01
CA THR A 116 6.21 -12.55 0.68
C THR A 116 7.28 -13.32 -0.07
N GLU A 117 7.62 -14.52 0.41
CA GLU A 117 8.68 -15.38 -0.13
C GLU A 117 8.32 -16.10 -1.44
N VAL A 118 7.06 -16.00 -1.89
CA VAL A 118 6.59 -16.65 -3.12
C VAL A 118 6.10 -15.60 -4.12
N CYS A 119 4.87 -15.12 -3.98
CA CYS A 119 4.24 -14.27 -5.01
C CYS A 119 4.86 -12.87 -5.08
N LEU A 120 5.18 -12.27 -3.92
CA LEU A 120 5.74 -10.93 -3.91
C LEU A 120 7.19 -10.92 -4.41
N VAL A 121 8.08 -11.72 -3.80
CA VAL A 121 9.52 -11.68 -4.16
C VAL A 121 9.75 -11.96 -5.64
N GLN A 122 9.07 -12.95 -6.23
CA GLN A 122 9.22 -13.27 -7.65
C GLN A 122 8.82 -12.08 -8.54
N SER A 123 7.72 -11.44 -8.19
CA SER A 123 7.20 -10.29 -8.94
C SER A 123 8.13 -9.07 -8.81
N VAL A 124 8.64 -8.79 -7.62
CA VAL A 124 9.60 -7.70 -7.37
C VAL A 124 10.88 -7.89 -8.15
N LEU A 125 11.47 -9.10 -8.11
CA LEU A 125 12.73 -9.39 -8.83
C LEU A 125 12.57 -9.23 -10.33
N ALA A 126 11.45 -9.69 -10.89
CA ALA A 126 11.19 -9.58 -12.31
C ALA A 126 10.91 -8.13 -12.74
N ALA A 127 10.12 -7.38 -11.99
CA ALA A 127 9.89 -5.97 -12.25
C ALA A 127 11.20 -5.14 -12.18
N ARG A 128 12.09 -5.45 -11.22
CA ARG A 128 13.42 -4.84 -11.17
C ARG A 128 14.26 -5.15 -12.41
N LYS A 129 14.23 -6.40 -12.88
CA LYS A 129 14.91 -6.81 -14.11
C LYS A 129 14.40 -6.06 -15.35
N ASP A 130 13.10 -5.75 -15.38
CA ASP A 130 12.46 -5.00 -16.46
C ASP A 130 12.66 -3.47 -16.32
N GLY A 131 13.50 -3.02 -15.35
CA GLY A 131 13.93 -1.63 -15.21
C GLY A 131 12.98 -0.74 -14.42
N PHE A 132 11.99 -1.31 -13.72
CA PHE A 132 11.14 -0.54 -12.82
C PHE A 132 11.85 -0.24 -11.50
N ASP A 133 11.56 0.93 -10.91
CA ASP A 133 11.97 1.26 -9.56
C ASP A 133 10.91 0.73 -8.57
N VAL A 134 11.28 -0.30 -7.79
CA VAL A 134 10.32 -1.04 -6.98
C VAL A 134 10.50 -0.75 -5.51
N PHE A 135 9.39 -0.41 -4.87
CA PHE A 135 9.24 -0.31 -3.42
C PHE A 135 8.30 -1.42 -2.94
N PHE A 136 8.68 -2.17 -1.92
CA PHE A 136 7.81 -3.19 -1.35
C PHE A 136 7.33 -2.81 0.05
N VAL A 137 6.01 -2.88 0.26
CA VAL A 137 5.37 -2.47 1.53
C VAL A 137 5.41 -3.64 2.49
N SER A 138 6.39 -3.64 3.37
CA SER A 138 6.73 -4.79 4.21
C SER A 138 5.64 -5.14 5.23
N ASP A 139 4.97 -4.15 5.80
CA ASP A 139 3.90 -4.33 6.79
C ASP A 139 2.51 -4.56 6.18
N CYS A 140 2.40 -4.48 4.84
CA CYS A 140 1.25 -4.91 4.06
C CYS A 140 1.52 -6.26 3.34
N SER A 141 2.56 -6.97 3.73
CA SER A 141 2.97 -8.26 3.18
C SER A 141 3.23 -9.24 4.31
N GLY A 142 3.01 -10.52 4.06
CA GLY A 142 3.21 -11.53 5.08
C GLY A 142 3.73 -12.84 4.51
N GLY A 143 4.57 -13.54 5.27
CA GLY A 143 5.16 -14.83 4.93
C GLY A 143 4.68 -15.96 5.81
N VAL A 144 4.94 -17.20 5.38
CA VAL A 144 4.56 -18.40 6.12
C VAL A 144 5.27 -18.49 7.47
N THR A 145 6.51 -18.01 7.54
CA THR A 145 7.26 -17.84 8.79
C THR A 145 7.90 -16.45 8.82
N LYS A 146 8.29 -16.01 10.02
CA LYS A 146 9.05 -14.76 10.15
C LYS A 146 10.38 -14.83 9.39
N GLU A 147 11.08 -15.96 9.47
CA GLU A 147 12.36 -16.21 8.79
C GLU A 147 12.19 -16.10 7.26
N ALA A 148 11.23 -16.84 6.67
CA ALA A 148 10.97 -16.81 5.23
C ALA A 148 10.61 -15.40 4.73
N HIS A 149 9.80 -14.66 5.51
CA HIS A 149 9.47 -13.28 5.23
C HIS A 149 10.71 -12.37 5.24
N ASP A 150 11.55 -12.50 6.27
CA ASP A 150 12.74 -11.66 6.42
C ASP A 150 13.78 -11.96 5.33
N ASP A 151 14.01 -13.23 5.00
CA ASP A 151 14.89 -13.65 3.90
C ASP A 151 14.41 -13.10 2.55
N ALA A 152 13.10 -13.13 2.29
CA ALA A 152 12.52 -12.57 1.08
C ALA A 152 12.74 -11.06 0.99
N LYS A 153 12.60 -10.31 2.10
CA LYS A 153 12.90 -8.86 2.16
C LYS A 153 14.37 -8.58 1.86
N VAL A 154 15.28 -9.36 2.47
CA VAL A 154 16.72 -9.24 2.19
C VAL A 154 16.98 -9.48 0.71
N ARG A 155 16.41 -10.54 0.13
CA ARG A 155 16.57 -10.87 -1.29
C ARG A 155 16.08 -9.78 -2.22
N MET A 156 14.90 -9.18 -1.94
CA MET A 156 14.37 -8.05 -2.70
C MET A 156 15.27 -6.82 -2.59
N THR A 157 15.77 -6.53 -1.39
CA THR A 157 16.67 -5.40 -1.15
C THR A 157 18.01 -5.58 -1.88
N MET A 158 18.58 -6.77 -1.88
CA MET A 158 19.82 -7.08 -2.64
C MET A 158 19.62 -6.92 -4.16
N ALA A 159 18.41 -7.12 -4.66
CA ALA A 159 18.06 -6.86 -6.05
C ALA A 159 17.77 -5.37 -6.35
N GLY A 160 17.96 -4.50 -5.36
CA GLY A 160 17.78 -3.05 -5.50
C GLY A 160 16.34 -2.58 -5.33
N ALA A 161 15.43 -3.42 -4.82
CA ALA A 161 14.12 -2.95 -4.38
C ALA A 161 14.23 -2.32 -2.99
N LYS A 162 13.35 -1.39 -2.67
CA LYS A 162 13.41 -0.58 -1.46
C LYS A 162 12.28 -0.96 -0.50
N PRO A 163 12.59 -1.29 0.77
CA PRO A 163 11.55 -1.53 1.76
C PRO A 163 10.89 -0.21 2.17
N ILE A 164 9.59 -0.25 2.36
CA ILE A 164 8.80 0.83 2.92
C ILE A 164 7.67 0.23 3.76
N ASN A 165 7.05 1.01 4.65
CA ASN A 165 5.78 0.67 5.29
C ASN A 165 4.68 1.64 4.83
N TRP A 166 3.40 1.28 5.07
CA TRP A 166 2.30 2.08 4.57
C TRP A 166 2.28 3.52 5.12
N MET A 167 2.70 3.72 6.38
CA MET A 167 2.74 5.05 7.00
C MET A 167 3.86 5.91 6.42
N ALA A 168 5.06 5.36 6.22
CA ALA A 168 6.17 6.06 5.59
C ALA A 168 5.83 6.42 4.13
N LEU A 169 5.19 5.50 3.40
CA LEU A 169 4.70 5.75 2.05
C LEU A 169 3.69 6.91 2.02
N THR A 170 2.74 6.94 2.95
CA THR A 170 1.79 8.04 3.08
C THR A 170 2.48 9.37 3.32
N ALA A 171 3.54 9.37 4.16
CA ALA A 171 4.34 10.56 4.41
C ALA A 171 5.15 11.02 3.18
N GLU A 172 5.65 10.09 2.36
CA GLU A 172 6.32 10.44 1.10
C GLU A 172 5.35 11.01 0.06
N TRP A 173 4.14 10.44 -0.05
CA TRP A 173 3.10 10.93 -0.95
C TRP A 173 2.51 12.28 -0.51
N ALA A 174 2.52 12.59 0.78
CA ALA A 174 2.03 13.85 1.34
C ALA A 174 3.00 14.38 2.41
N PRO A 175 4.17 14.94 2.00
CA PRO A 175 5.24 15.31 2.92
C PRO A 175 4.93 16.56 3.76
N TYR A 176 3.99 17.37 3.34
CA TYR A 176 3.69 18.63 4.03
C TYR A 176 2.45 18.49 4.92
N TRP A 177 2.65 18.62 6.23
CA TRP A 177 1.59 18.45 7.24
C TRP A 177 0.35 19.34 7.01
N ALA A 178 0.55 20.57 6.55
CA ALA A 178 -0.52 21.53 6.29
C ALA A 178 -1.05 21.47 4.83
N SER A 179 -0.73 20.42 4.07
CA SER A 179 -1.22 20.30 2.71
C SER A 179 -2.63 19.72 2.62
N ALA A 180 -3.33 20.03 1.53
CA ALA A 180 -4.64 19.45 1.25
C ALA A 180 -4.56 17.92 1.05
N GLU A 181 -3.42 17.43 0.53
CA GLU A 181 -3.14 16.01 0.37
C GLU A 181 -3.09 15.33 1.75
N ARG A 182 -2.35 15.90 2.70
CA ARG A 182 -2.26 15.36 4.04
C ARG A 182 -3.61 15.33 4.76
N ALA A 183 -4.42 16.37 4.59
CA ALA A 183 -5.76 16.44 5.17
C ALA A 183 -6.69 15.31 4.68
N ARG A 184 -6.51 14.82 3.44
CA ARG A 184 -7.30 13.70 2.88
C ARG A 184 -7.06 12.38 3.60
N VAL A 185 -5.88 12.18 4.16
CA VAL A 185 -5.47 10.89 4.76
C VAL A 185 -5.33 10.92 6.27
N SER A 186 -5.41 12.09 6.90
CA SER A 186 -5.27 12.23 8.36
C SER A 186 -6.25 11.36 9.15
N ASN A 187 -7.48 11.24 8.67
CA ASN A 187 -8.49 10.37 9.28
C ASN A 187 -8.15 8.88 9.12
N ILE A 188 -7.56 8.48 7.98
CA ILE A 188 -7.10 7.11 7.76
C ILE A 188 -5.96 6.79 8.72
N GLU A 189 -4.99 7.70 8.86
CA GLU A 189 -3.88 7.54 9.79
C GLU A 189 -4.32 7.46 11.25
N SER A 190 -5.29 8.27 11.65
CA SER A 190 -5.83 8.23 13.01
C SER A 190 -6.58 6.94 13.33
N GLN A 191 -7.33 6.40 12.37
CA GLN A 191 -8.13 5.17 12.54
C GLN A 191 -7.32 3.89 12.36
N ARG A 192 -6.32 3.90 11.47
CA ARG A 192 -5.56 2.72 11.05
C ARG A 192 -4.13 2.68 11.60
N GLY A 193 -3.62 3.79 12.07
CA GLY A 193 -2.33 3.86 12.76
C GLY A 193 -2.34 3.04 14.05
N ALA A 194 -1.20 2.96 14.72
CA ALA A 194 -1.13 2.29 16.01
C ALA A 194 -2.20 2.86 16.95
N THR A 195 -2.75 2.04 17.84
CA THR A 195 -3.77 2.44 18.83
C THR A 195 -3.40 3.72 19.57
N THR A 196 -2.10 3.95 19.77
CA THR A 196 -1.55 5.17 20.34
C THR A 196 -1.74 6.40 19.45
N SER A 197 -1.79 6.25 18.13
CA SER A 197 -1.99 7.38 17.20
C SER A 197 -3.39 7.97 17.31
N ALA A 198 -4.41 7.13 17.43
CA ALA A 198 -5.78 7.58 17.68
C ALA A 198 -5.89 8.29 19.04
N LEU A 199 -5.31 7.70 20.10
CA LEU A 199 -5.31 8.30 21.45
C LEU A 199 -4.57 9.65 21.47
N VAL A 200 -3.43 9.74 20.80
CA VAL A 200 -2.67 11.01 20.70
C VAL A 200 -3.45 12.04 19.92
N PHE A 201 -4.08 11.66 18.81
CA PHE A 201 -4.92 12.56 18.03
C PHE A 201 -6.11 13.07 18.84
N ASP A 202 -6.84 12.19 19.53
CA ASP A 202 -7.96 12.54 20.39
C ASP A 202 -7.51 13.46 21.54
N TRP A 203 -6.34 13.18 22.12
CA TRP A 203 -5.75 14.02 23.14
C TRP A 203 -5.41 15.43 22.61
N ILE A 204 -4.75 15.53 21.44
CA ILE A 204 -4.45 16.81 20.80
C ILE A 204 -5.73 17.59 20.53
N MET A 205 -6.76 16.94 19.97
CA MET A 205 -8.04 17.59 19.69
C MET A 205 -8.75 18.07 20.98
N ALA A 206 -8.62 17.32 22.06
CA ALA A 206 -9.12 17.75 23.35
C ALA A 206 -8.39 19.01 23.88
N GLN A 207 -7.06 19.09 23.70
CA GLN A 207 -6.27 20.28 24.08
C GLN A 207 -6.61 21.49 23.21
N VAL A 208 -6.82 21.31 21.93
CA VAL A 208 -7.29 22.36 21.00
C VAL A 208 -8.66 22.88 21.44
N LYS A 209 -9.59 21.97 21.72
CA LYS A 209 -10.95 22.32 22.19
C LYS A 209 -10.93 23.05 23.53
N ALA A 210 -9.99 22.71 24.42
CA ALA A 210 -9.79 23.37 25.70
C ALA A 210 -9.05 24.71 25.59
N GLY A 211 -8.59 25.12 24.42
CA GLY A 211 -7.83 26.36 24.20
C GLY A 211 -6.41 26.34 24.76
N VAL A 212 -5.90 25.16 25.15
CA VAL A 212 -4.55 25.00 25.73
C VAL A 212 -3.49 25.05 24.62
N VAL A 213 -3.84 24.55 23.42
CA VAL A 213 -3.02 24.58 22.20
C VAL A 213 -3.83 25.31 21.15
N SER A 214 -3.23 26.27 20.47
CA SER A 214 -3.83 26.81 19.23
C SER A 214 -4.00 25.68 18.24
N SER A 215 -5.18 25.61 17.59
CA SER A 215 -5.38 24.64 16.52
C SER A 215 -4.16 24.65 15.61
N PRO A 216 -3.40 23.57 15.49
CA PRO A 216 -2.45 23.52 14.39
C PRO A 216 -3.28 23.67 13.13
N ASP A 217 -2.85 24.51 12.19
CA ASP A 217 -3.51 24.74 10.89
C ASP A 217 -3.70 23.42 10.09
N VAL A 218 -3.34 22.33 10.69
CA VAL A 218 -3.35 20.94 10.22
C VAL A 218 -4.74 20.27 10.27
N VAL A 219 -5.70 20.79 11.04
CA VAL A 219 -6.92 19.99 11.33
C VAL A 219 -8.22 20.64 10.87
N SER A 220 -8.25 21.84 10.39
CA SER A 220 -9.52 22.51 10.20
C SER A 220 -9.61 23.59 9.13
N THR A 221 -9.16 23.33 7.94
CA THR A 221 -9.75 24.12 6.85
C THR A 221 -10.08 23.19 5.69
N PRO A 222 -11.37 22.95 5.40
CA PRO A 222 -11.73 22.63 4.03
C PRO A 222 -11.28 23.85 3.23
N VAL A 223 -10.21 23.70 2.45
CA VAL A 223 -9.82 24.72 1.50
C VAL A 223 -11.02 24.90 0.59
N SER A 224 -11.75 26.01 0.79
CA SER A 224 -12.69 26.49 -0.17
C SER A 224 -12.02 26.50 -1.52
N ALA A 225 -12.61 25.84 -2.51
CA ALA A 225 -12.20 25.91 -3.90
C ALA A 225 -12.15 27.39 -4.30
N GLY A 226 -10.97 27.97 -4.17
CA GLY A 226 -10.61 29.32 -4.62
C GLY A 226 -10.16 29.21 -6.06
N SER A 227 -11.01 29.68 -6.94
CA SER A 227 -10.77 30.04 -8.32
C SER A 227 -9.40 30.67 -8.55
N ARG A 228 -8.55 30.03 -9.33
CA ARG A 228 -7.80 30.64 -10.46
C ARG A 228 -7.29 29.56 -11.41
#